data_4533e78c7957065da44d96707ff0166f
#
_entry.id   4533e78c7957065da44d96707ff0166f
#
_cell.length_a   1.000
_cell.length_b   1.000
_cell.length_c   1.000
_cell.angle_alpha   90.00
_cell.angle_beta   90.00
_cell.angle_gamma   90.00
#
_symmetry.space_group_name_H-M   'P 1'
#
loop_
_entity.id
_entity.type
_entity.pdbx_description
1 polymer ?
#
loop_
_entity_poly.entity_id
_entity_poly.type
_entity_poly.pdbx_seq_one_letter_code
_entity_poly.pdbx_strand_id
1 'polypeptide(L)'
;MIKAREVRLIDADGNQVGVIPTHQAQAIAEASGLDLVEVSPTAKPPVCKIMDYGKYKYQQTKKLQEAKKKAASFSVKEIKVRPKTGDHDLDTKIGHMKRFLTEDRDKVKVTVMFRGREIAFSERGMQMLQRVQKAVEEIAIVEQAARFEGRTLVMILAPK
;
A
#
# COMPACT_ATOMS: atom_id res chain seq x y z
N MET A 1 -25.04 -18.24 -8.32
CA MET A 1 -25.55 -19.32 -9.22
C MET A 1 -24.79 -19.23 -10.53
N ILE A 2 -24.11 -20.30 -10.94
CA ILE A 2 -23.31 -20.36 -12.18
C ILE A 2 -24.27 -20.40 -13.37
N LYS A 3 -24.14 -19.44 -14.30
CA LYS A 3 -25.07 -19.29 -15.43
C LYS A 3 -24.62 -20.03 -16.68
N ALA A 4 -23.38 -20.47 -16.75
CA ALA A 4 -22.81 -21.16 -17.89
C ALA A 4 -23.41 -22.59 -18.02
N ARG A 5 -23.61 -23.07 -19.24
CA ARG A 5 -24.11 -24.44 -19.51
C ARG A 5 -23.03 -25.49 -19.25
N GLU A 6 -21.76 -25.14 -19.53
CA GLU A 6 -20.59 -25.98 -19.35
C GLU A 6 -19.53 -25.26 -18.54
N VAL A 7 -18.79 -25.99 -17.74
CA VAL A 7 -17.72 -25.49 -16.90
C VAL A 7 -16.49 -26.38 -17.00
N ARG A 8 -15.33 -25.80 -16.85
CA ARG A 8 -14.09 -26.56 -16.66
C ARG A 8 -13.98 -26.91 -15.20
N LEU A 9 -14.13 -28.18 -14.86
CA LEU A 9 -14.14 -28.65 -13.49
C LEU A 9 -12.73 -29.03 -13.01
N ILE A 10 -12.42 -28.60 -11.81
CA ILE A 10 -11.28 -29.04 -11.00
C ILE A 10 -11.87 -29.73 -9.77
N ASP A 11 -11.43 -30.94 -9.47
CA ASP A 11 -11.89 -31.71 -8.32
C ASP A 11 -11.37 -31.15 -6.97
N ALA A 12 -11.75 -31.80 -5.88
CA ALA A 12 -11.32 -31.40 -4.53
C ALA A 12 -9.81 -31.56 -4.31
N ASP A 13 -9.18 -32.53 -4.98
CA ASP A 13 -7.75 -32.83 -4.90
C ASP A 13 -6.91 -31.87 -5.78
N GLY A 14 -7.56 -31.11 -6.64
CA GLY A 14 -6.92 -30.15 -7.54
C GLY A 14 -6.63 -30.68 -8.94
N ASN A 15 -7.13 -31.88 -9.30
CA ASN A 15 -6.99 -32.45 -10.62
C ASN A 15 -8.01 -31.86 -11.59
N GLN A 16 -7.61 -31.67 -12.82
CA GLN A 16 -8.52 -31.18 -13.87
C GLN A 16 -9.33 -32.32 -14.45
N VAL A 17 -10.64 -32.31 -14.18
CA VAL A 17 -11.58 -33.33 -14.71
C VAL A 17 -11.88 -33.10 -16.20
N GLY A 18 -11.90 -31.82 -16.63
CA GLY A 18 -12.20 -31.42 -17.99
C GLY A 18 -13.39 -30.48 -18.09
N VAL A 19 -13.94 -30.35 -19.32
CA VAL A 19 -15.15 -29.56 -19.59
C VAL A 19 -16.33 -30.45 -19.51
N ILE A 20 -17.25 -30.16 -18.59
CA ILE A 20 -18.48 -30.93 -18.37
C ILE A 20 -19.68 -30.01 -18.17
N PRO A 21 -20.91 -30.50 -18.39
CA PRO A 21 -22.13 -29.74 -18.12
C PRO A 21 -22.19 -29.32 -16.63
N THR A 22 -22.68 -28.12 -16.37
CA THR A 22 -22.74 -27.54 -15.03
C THR A 22 -23.55 -28.37 -14.04
N HIS A 23 -24.64 -28.99 -14.49
CA HIS A 23 -25.47 -29.88 -13.66
C HIS A 23 -24.71 -31.13 -13.20
N GLN A 24 -23.83 -31.69 -14.04
CA GLN A 24 -22.96 -32.82 -13.65
C GLN A 24 -21.90 -32.38 -12.64
N ALA A 25 -21.30 -31.20 -12.86
CA ALA A 25 -20.35 -30.64 -11.91
C ALA A 25 -20.97 -30.40 -10.51
N GLN A 26 -22.24 -29.97 -10.49
CA GLN A 26 -22.99 -29.82 -9.22
C GLN A 26 -23.25 -31.17 -8.54
N ALA A 27 -23.68 -32.18 -9.29
CA ALA A 27 -23.91 -33.52 -8.74
C ALA A 27 -22.63 -34.12 -8.14
N ILE A 28 -21.47 -33.91 -8.77
CA ILE A 28 -20.16 -34.37 -8.23
C ILE A 28 -19.80 -33.63 -6.93
N ALA A 29 -20.02 -32.32 -6.89
CA ALA A 29 -19.78 -31.53 -5.69
C ALA A 29 -20.67 -31.96 -4.52
N GLU A 30 -21.99 -32.15 -4.76
CA GLU A 30 -22.95 -32.64 -3.79
C GLU A 30 -22.61 -34.05 -3.28
N ALA A 31 -22.21 -34.97 -4.17
CA ALA A 31 -21.76 -36.31 -3.78
C ALA A 31 -20.52 -36.29 -2.86
N SER A 32 -19.68 -35.26 -2.99
CA SER A 32 -18.48 -35.05 -2.17
C SER A 32 -18.78 -34.26 -0.89
N GLY A 33 -20.04 -33.81 -0.68
CA GLY A 33 -20.41 -32.94 0.46
C GLY A 33 -19.72 -31.58 0.45
N LEU A 34 -19.34 -31.09 -0.73
CA LEU A 34 -18.61 -29.85 -0.95
C LEU A 34 -19.36 -28.91 -1.89
N ASP A 35 -18.89 -27.69 -2.00
CA ASP A 35 -19.47 -26.67 -2.86
C ASP A 35 -18.79 -26.61 -4.23
N LEU A 36 -19.56 -26.30 -5.29
CA LEU A 36 -19.04 -25.94 -6.60
C LEU A 36 -18.78 -24.43 -6.65
N VAL A 37 -17.53 -24.02 -6.65
CA VAL A 37 -17.12 -22.63 -6.61
C VAL A 37 -16.53 -22.18 -7.93
N GLU A 38 -17.09 -21.12 -8.52
CA GLU A 38 -16.55 -20.48 -9.72
C GLU A 38 -15.31 -19.66 -9.37
N VAL A 39 -14.12 -20.13 -9.77
CA VAL A 39 -12.83 -19.49 -9.45
C VAL A 39 -12.35 -18.55 -10.56
N SER A 40 -12.80 -18.76 -11.80
CA SER A 40 -12.47 -17.87 -12.93
C SER A 40 -13.69 -17.71 -13.85
N PRO A 41 -14.50 -16.68 -13.61
CA PRO A 41 -15.72 -16.43 -14.40
C PRO A 41 -15.43 -15.89 -15.80
N THR A 42 -14.25 -15.30 -16.02
CA THR A 42 -13.86 -14.69 -17.30
C THR A 42 -13.33 -15.71 -18.31
N ALA A 43 -13.00 -16.91 -17.88
CA ALA A 43 -12.55 -17.99 -18.76
C ALA A 43 -13.72 -18.53 -19.62
N LYS A 44 -13.43 -19.05 -20.81
CA LYS A 44 -14.39 -19.68 -21.70
C LYS A 44 -13.96 -21.13 -22.00
N PRO A 45 -14.63 -22.15 -21.45
CA PRO A 45 -15.67 -22.10 -20.43
C PRO A 45 -15.17 -21.66 -19.06
N PRO A 46 -16.06 -21.17 -18.15
CA PRO A 46 -15.68 -20.76 -16.80
C PRO A 46 -15.04 -21.90 -16.02
N VAL A 47 -14.07 -21.57 -15.16
CA VAL A 47 -13.40 -22.57 -14.33
C VAL A 47 -14.08 -22.64 -12.97
N CYS A 48 -14.53 -23.85 -12.63
CA CYS A 48 -15.13 -24.17 -11.34
C CYS A 48 -14.28 -25.19 -10.58
N LYS A 49 -14.20 -25.04 -9.28
CA LYS A 49 -13.49 -25.97 -8.41
C LYS A 49 -14.41 -26.46 -7.29
N ILE A 50 -14.32 -27.76 -7.00
CA ILE A 50 -15.03 -28.38 -5.87
C ILE A 50 -14.19 -28.09 -4.61
N MET A 51 -14.78 -27.39 -3.64
CA MET A 51 -14.13 -27.05 -2.38
C MET A 51 -15.15 -26.57 -1.34
N ASP A 52 -14.72 -26.46 -0.08
CA ASP A 52 -15.46 -25.78 0.97
C ASP A 52 -15.43 -24.25 0.73
N TYR A 53 -16.56 -23.67 0.38
CA TYR A 53 -16.69 -22.23 0.10
C TYR A 53 -16.40 -21.37 1.33
N GLY A 54 -16.77 -21.83 2.53
CA GLY A 54 -16.51 -21.11 3.78
C GLY A 54 -15.00 -20.94 4.02
N LYS A 55 -14.26 -22.03 3.86
CA LYS A 55 -12.80 -22.04 4.00
C LYS A 55 -12.11 -21.20 2.91
N TYR A 56 -12.58 -21.30 1.69
CA TYR A 56 -12.08 -20.49 0.57
C TYR A 56 -12.29 -18.99 0.82
N LYS A 57 -13.52 -18.59 1.19
CA LYS A 57 -13.86 -17.20 1.51
C LYS A 57 -13.01 -16.65 2.64
N TYR A 58 -12.81 -17.43 3.69
CA TYR A 58 -11.95 -17.04 4.81
C TYR A 58 -10.51 -16.79 4.35
N GLN A 59 -9.94 -17.72 3.57
CA GLN A 59 -8.58 -17.59 3.04
C GLN A 59 -8.44 -16.37 2.13
N GLN A 60 -9.42 -16.08 1.26
CA GLN A 60 -9.44 -14.89 0.41
C GLN A 60 -9.49 -13.61 1.23
N THR A 61 -10.35 -13.57 2.23
CA THR A 61 -10.46 -12.42 3.14
C THR A 61 -9.15 -12.20 3.91
N LYS A 62 -8.53 -13.27 4.40
CA LYS A 62 -7.25 -13.21 5.09
C LYS A 62 -6.14 -12.67 4.19
N LYS A 63 -6.02 -13.18 2.96
CA LYS A 63 -5.06 -12.67 1.96
C LYS A 63 -5.27 -11.19 1.65
N LEU A 64 -6.52 -10.75 1.49
CA LEU A 64 -6.86 -9.34 1.27
C LEU A 64 -6.49 -8.46 2.47
N GLN A 65 -6.73 -8.94 3.70
CA GLN A 65 -6.34 -8.22 4.91
C GLN A 65 -4.82 -8.12 5.05
N GLU A 66 -4.10 -9.19 4.78
CA GLU A 66 -2.63 -9.20 4.79
C GLU A 66 -2.05 -8.27 3.72
N ALA A 67 -2.62 -8.30 2.50
CA ALA A 67 -2.24 -7.38 1.44
C ALA A 67 -2.52 -5.91 1.82
N LYS A 68 -3.69 -5.63 2.43
CA LYS A 68 -4.02 -4.30 2.95
C LYS A 68 -3.06 -3.87 4.08
N LYS A 69 -2.73 -4.76 5.01
CA LYS A 69 -1.76 -4.48 6.08
C LYS A 69 -0.38 -4.15 5.51
N LYS A 70 0.07 -4.89 4.50
CA LYS A 70 1.34 -4.62 3.82
C LYS A 70 1.31 -3.31 3.02
N ALA A 71 0.19 -2.99 2.35
CA ALA A 71 0.01 -1.76 1.59
C ALA A 71 -0.21 -0.52 2.48
N ALA A 72 -0.87 -0.68 3.64
CA ALA A 72 -1.12 0.40 4.60
C ALA A 72 0.10 0.77 5.47
N SER A 73 1.24 0.15 5.23
CA SER A 73 2.45 0.26 6.06
C SER A 73 3.18 1.60 5.94
N PHE A 74 2.78 2.50 5.03
CA PHE A 74 3.43 3.80 4.88
C PHE A 74 2.50 4.92 5.34
N SER A 75 2.63 5.36 6.57
CA SER A 75 2.01 6.62 6.99
C SER A 75 2.90 7.80 6.56
N VAL A 76 2.30 8.97 6.42
CA VAL A 76 3.05 10.20 6.15
C VAL A 76 3.12 11.01 7.44
N LYS A 77 4.31 11.11 8.03
CA LYS A 77 4.56 11.93 9.22
C LYS A 77 4.92 13.34 8.79
N GLU A 78 4.23 14.34 9.30
CA GLU A 78 4.54 15.73 9.00
C GLU A 78 5.43 16.35 10.09
N ILE A 79 6.55 16.94 9.67
CA ILE A 79 7.41 17.74 10.53
C ILE A 79 7.44 19.18 10.04
N LYS A 80 6.97 20.08 10.91
CA LYS A 80 6.92 21.52 10.63
C LYS A 80 8.14 22.22 11.19
N VAL A 81 8.75 23.06 10.36
CA VAL A 81 9.88 23.92 10.72
C VAL A 81 9.59 25.38 10.33
N ARG A 82 10.35 26.32 10.85
CA ARG A 82 10.24 27.74 10.49
C ARG A 82 11.60 28.25 10.01
N PRO A 83 11.66 29.30 9.19
CA PRO A 83 12.94 29.89 8.73
C PRO A 83 13.85 30.36 9.84
N LYS A 84 13.29 30.65 11.03
CA LYS A 84 14.01 31.07 12.24
C LYS A 84 14.31 29.93 13.21
N THR A 85 14.03 28.67 12.84
CA THR A 85 14.38 27.51 13.67
C THR A 85 15.88 27.46 13.89
N GLY A 86 16.30 27.40 15.16
CA GLY A 86 17.72 27.29 15.53
C GLY A 86 18.31 25.95 15.12
N ASP A 87 19.65 25.91 14.98
CA ASP A 87 20.34 24.70 14.50
C ASP A 87 20.10 23.50 15.40
N HIS A 88 20.10 23.67 16.70
CA HIS A 88 19.87 22.60 17.68
C HIS A 88 18.45 22.00 17.55
N ASP A 89 17.41 22.84 17.39
CA ASP A 89 16.03 22.36 17.19
C ASP A 89 15.88 21.66 15.83
N LEU A 90 16.56 22.17 14.79
CA LEU A 90 16.58 21.51 13.48
C LEU A 90 17.23 20.12 13.57
N ASP A 91 18.36 20.00 14.28
CA ASP A 91 19.06 18.72 14.43
C ASP A 91 18.23 17.72 15.25
N THR A 92 17.51 18.17 16.28
CA THR A 92 16.54 17.34 17.01
C THR A 92 15.41 16.83 16.09
N LYS A 93 14.87 17.71 15.23
CA LYS A 93 13.85 17.34 14.26
C LYS A 93 14.38 16.36 13.20
N ILE A 94 15.62 16.54 12.75
CA ILE A 94 16.30 15.58 11.87
C ILE A 94 16.43 14.22 12.55
N GLY A 95 16.72 14.17 13.84
CA GLY A 95 16.73 12.93 14.61
C GLY A 95 15.37 12.21 14.59
N HIS A 96 14.26 12.96 14.77
CA HIS A 96 12.92 12.41 14.66
C HIS A 96 12.62 11.93 13.23
N MET A 97 13.03 12.68 12.20
CA MET A 97 12.87 12.26 10.80
C MET A 97 13.60 10.96 10.52
N LYS A 98 14.84 10.82 10.98
CA LYS A 98 15.62 9.58 10.85
C LYS A 98 14.88 8.40 11.46
N ARG A 99 14.36 8.56 12.68
CA ARG A 99 13.60 7.52 13.36
C ARG A 99 12.37 7.10 12.56
N PHE A 100 11.54 8.04 12.09
CA PHE A 100 10.36 7.74 11.27
C PHE A 100 10.73 7.01 9.97
N LEU A 101 11.84 7.39 9.33
CA LEU A 101 12.28 6.77 8.08
C LEU A 101 12.89 5.36 8.30
N THR A 102 13.60 5.12 9.41
CA THR A 102 14.31 3.85 9.64
C THR A 102 13.50 2.84 10.45
N GLU A 103 12.89 3.26 11.57
CA GLU A 103 12.16 2.37 12.48
C GLU A 103 10.73 2.12 12.02
N ASP A 104 10.00 3.21 11.75
CA ASP A 104 8.59 3.13 11.37
C ASP A 104 8.40 2.85 9.87
N ARG A 105 9.45 3.06 9.06
CA ARG A 105 9.42 3.03 7.59
C ARG A 105 8.34 3.95 7.00
N ASP A 106 8.07 5.05 7.69
CA ASP A 106 7.07 6.03 7.28
C ASP A 106 7.68 7.07 6.34
N LYS A 107 6.85 7.64 5.45
CA LYS A 107 7.23 8.81 4.66
C LYS A 107 7.23 10.05 5.56
N VAL A 108 8.15 10.97 5.32
CA VAL A 108 8.24 12.23 6.08
C VAL A 108 7.97 13.41 5.17
N LYS A 109 6.89 14.15 5.47
CA LYS A 109 6.59 15.44 4.85
C LYS A 109 7.23 16.55 5.69
N VAL A 110 8.26 17.19 5.16
CA VAL A 110 8.90 18.34 5.80
C VAL A 110 8.27 19.61 5.28
N THR A 111 7.67 20.40 6.16
CA THR A 111 6.97 21.64 5.84
C THR A 111 7.64 22.83 6.50
N VAL A 112 8.20 23.73 5.71
CA VAL A 112 8.72 25.04 6.20
C VAL A 112 7.59 26.06 6.08
N MET A 113 7.13 26.60 7.22
CA MET A 113 6.04 27.56 7.28
C MET A 113 6.58 28.99 7.36
N PHE A 114 6.15 29.85 6.43
CA PHE A 114 6.47 31.27 6.42
C PHE A 114 5.28 32.09 6.94
N ARG A 115 5.50 32.97 7.90
CA ARG A 115 4.46 33.87 8.44
C ARG A 115 4.68 35.30 7.94
N GLY A 116 3.64 35.91 7.39
CA GLY A 116 3.65 37.31 6.97
C GLY A 116 4.83 37.64 6.05
N ARG A 117 5.74 38.51 6.49
CA ARG A 117 6.89 38.95 5.72
C ARG A 117 8.02 37.92 5.62
N GLU A 118 7.92 36.78 6.33
CA GLU A 118 8.97 35.74 6.33
C GLU A 118 9.14 35.04 4.97
N ILE A 119 8.18 35.18 4.06
CA ILE A 119 8.30 34.66 2.70
C ILE A 119 9.50 35.28 1.94
N ALA A 120 9.96 36.48 2.35
CA ALA A 120 11.19 37.08 1.84
C ALA A 120 12.45 36.28 2.21
N PHE A 121 12.36 35.42 3.21
CA PHE A 121 13.43 34.50 3.63
C PHE A 121 13.30 33.09 3.04
N SER A 122 12.67 32.98 1.88
CA SER A 122 12.49 31.71 1.17
C SER A 122 13.77 30.94 0.93
N GLU A 123 14.88 31.63 0.66
CA GLU A 123 16.20 31.04 0.50
C GLU A 123 16.68 30.30 1.75
N ARG A 124 16.44 30.87 2.94
CA ARG A 124 16.73 30.17 4.21
C ARG A 124 15.94 28.88 4.35
N GLY A 125 14.65 28.92 4.00
CA GLY A 125 13.81 27.71 3.99
C GLY A 125 14.36 26.63 3.06
N MET A 126 14.82 27.01 1.88
CA MET A 126 15.43 26.11 0.91
C MET A 126 16.75 25.51 1.45
N GLN A 127 17.62 26.33 2.03
CA GLN A 127 18.87 25.88 2.66
C GLN A 127 18.60 24.88 3.79
N MET A 128 17.57 25.12 4.61
CA MET A 128 17.16 24.18 5.68
C MET A 128 16.74 22.83 5.10
N LEU A 129 15.91 22.81 4.03
CA LEU A 129 15.51 21.57 3.38
C LEU A 129 16.70 20.84 2.74
N GLN A 130 17.64 21.56 2.14
CA GLN A 130 18.88 20.98 1.62
C GLN A 130 19.72 20.34 2.73
N ARG A 131 19.81 20.98 3.90
CA ARG A 131 20.50 20.41 5.08
C ARG A 131 19.78 19.14 5.57
N VAL A 132 18.46 19.16 5.65
CA VAL A 132 17.66 17.96 5.98
C VAL A 132 17.93 16.85 4.98
N GLN A 133 17.85 17.15 3.67
CA GLN A 133 18.09 16.18 2.60
C GLN A 133 19.47 15.51 2.74
N LYS A 134 20.53 16.29 2.91
CA LYS A 134 21.90 15.77 3.14
C LYS A 134 21.98 14.88 4.38
N ALA A 135 21.31 15.27 5.47
CA ALA A 135 21.37 14.53 6.73
C ALA A 135 20.67 13.16 6.66
N VAL A 136 19.76 12.95 5.71
CA VAL A 136 19.00 11.70 5.54
C VAL A 136 19.31 10.98 4.23
N GLU A 137 20.26 11.45 3.44
CA GLU A 137 20.59 10.94 2.10
C GLU A 137 20.89 9.42 2.06
N GLU A 138 21.52 8.91 3.13
CA GLU A 138 21.87 7.49 3.25
C GLU A 138 20.64 6.60 3.47
N ILE A 139 19.59 7.11 4.14
CA ILE A 139 18.44 6.33 4.63
C ILE A 139 17.14 6.63 3.90
N ALA A 140 17.08 7.71 3.12
CA ALA A 140 15.88 8.15 2.42
C ALA A 140 16.17 8.64 1.00
N ILE A 141 15.13 8.61 0.19
CA ILE A 141 15.09 9.25 -1.13
C ILE A 141 14.13 10.44 -1.11
N VAL A 142 14.41 11.45 -1.92
CA VAL A 142 13.49 12.57 -2.13
C VAL A 142 12.43 12.12 -3.13
N GLU A 143 11.24 11.79 -2.64
CA GLU A 143 10.09 11.43 -3.48
C GLU A 143 9.50 12.66 -4.16
N GLN A 144 9.45 13.77 -3.44
CA GLN A 144 9.02 15.07 -3.96
C GLN A 144 10.01 16.14 -3.56
N ALA A 145 10.62 16.77 -4.55
CA ALA A 145 11.55 17.89 -4.35
C ALA A 145 10.84 19.08 -3.67
N ALA A 146 11.65 19.93 -3.02
CA ALA A 146 11.14 21.12 -2.35
C ALA A 146 10.35 22.00 -3.32
N ARG A 147 9.08 22.24 -3.02
CA ARG A 147 8.20 23.13 -3.79
C ARG A 147 7.37 24.03 -2.90
N PHE A 148 7.00 25.19 -3.40
CA PHE A 148 6.07 26.07 -2.70
C PHE A 148 4.63 25.60 -2.86
N GLU A 149 3.93 25.52 -1.73
CA GLU A 149 2.48 25.32 -1.64
C GLU A 149 1.89 26.51 -0.85
N GLY A 150 1.52 27.54 -1.56
CA GLY A 150 1.05 28.79 -0.95
C GLY A 150 2.14 29.49 -0.14
N ARG A 151 1.99 29.53 1.20
CA ARG A 151 2.96 30.12 2.14
C ARG A 151 3.85 29.10 2.85
N THR A 152 3.94 27.90 2.29
CA THR A 152 4.75 26.83 2.84
C THR A 152 5.67 26.28 1.76
N LEU A 153 6.85 25.84 2.14
CA LEU A 153 7.77 25.09 1.30
C LEU A 153 7.74 23.63 1.78
N VAL A 154 7.40 22.72 0.89
CA VAL A 154 7.15 21.32 1.21
C VAL A 154 8.12 20.41 0.48
N MET A 155 8.63 19.40 1.15
CA MET A 155 9.45 18.32 0.60
C MET A 155 8.97 16.99 1.19
N ILE A 156 8.90 15.93 0.36
CA ILE A 156 8.53 14.59 0.81
C ILE A 156 9.72 13.66 0.67
N LEU A 157 10.02 12.99 1.78
CA LEU A 157 11.07 11.99 1.90
C LEU A 157 10.42 10.62 2.06
N ALA A 158 10.92 9.62 1.33
CA ALA A 158 10.51 8.23 1.45
C ALA A 158 11.70 7.38 1.95
N PRO A 159 11.48 6.37 2.79
CA PRO A 159 12.54 5.45 3.19
C PRO A 159 13.10 4.68 1.98
N LYS A 160 14.39 4.35 2.04
CA LYS A 160 15.04 3.47 1.05
C LYS A 160 14.65 2.02 1.21
#